data_b2d4d1f8c9837f91ecb2defd8e04dec4
#
_entry.id   b2d4d1f8c9837f91ecb2defd8e04dec4
#
_cell.length_a   1.000
_cell.length_b   1.000
_cell.length_c   1.000
_cell.angle_alpha   90.00
_cell.angle_beta   90.00
_cell.angle_gamma   90.00
#
_symmetry.space_group_name_H-M   'P 1'
#
loop_
_entity.id
_entity.type
_entity.pdbx_description
1 polymer ?
#
loop_
_entity_poly.entity_id
_entity_poly.type
_entity_poly.pdbx_seq_one_letter_code
_entity_poly.pdbx_strand_id
1 'polypeptide(L)'
;MKCDVISLENKKVGSIDLDESVFGLKVRADILARMVNWQLAKRRTGTHKAKTRSEIRGTTAKSHRQKGSGRARRGSNKAPQLRGGGVAFGPVLRGHAHKLPKKVRRLALKTALSAKQADGKLVILSTAKMKKAKTADLAKHVGKLGWRS
;
A
#
# COMPACT_ATOMS: atom_id res chain seq x y z
N MET A 1 -10.60 24.36 -18.55
CA MET A 1 -10.49 24.97 -17.19
C MET A 1 -9.15 25.68 -17.08
N LYS A 2 -9.15 27.01 -16.78
CA LYS A 2 -7.89 27.78 -16.67
C LYS A 2 -7.27 27.63 -15.29
N CYS A 3 -5.97 27.35 -15.23
CA CYS A 3 -5.18 27.28 -14.01
C CYS A 3 -3.93 28.14 -14.13
N ASP A 4 -3.57 28.79 -13.03
CA ASP A 4 -2.38 29.62 -12.97
C ASP A 4 -1.13 28.73 -12.87
N VAL A 5 -0.09 29.12 -13.61
CA VAL A 5 1.24 28.51 -13.56
C VAL A 5 2.12 29.42 -12.73
N ILE A 6 2.73 28.86 -11.68
CA ILE A 6 3.60 29.62 -10.76
C ILE A 6 5.05 29.16 -10.89
N SER A 7 5.98 30.03 -10.51
CA SER A 7 7.40 29.70 -10.36
C SER A 7 7.69 29.12 -8.97
N LEU A 8 8.90 28.57 -8.77
CA LEU A 8 9.38 28.16 -7.42
C LEU A 8 9.45 29.34 -6.42
N GLU A 9 9.44 30.58 -6.89
CA GLU A 9 9.39 31.78 -6.05
C GLU A 9 7.97 32.21 -5.68
N ASN A 10 6.95 31.42 -6.02
CA ASN A 10 5.52 31.72 -5.84
C ASN A 10 5.05 32.96 -6.66
N LYS A 11 5.66 33.19 -7.84
CA LYS A 11 5.25 34.24 -8.76
C LYS A 11 4.45 33.64 -9.90
N LYS A 12 3.35 34.27 -10.28
CA LYS A 12 2.56 33.87 -11.46
C LYS A 12 3.37 34.13 -12.73
N VAL A 13 3.56 33.07 -13.53
CA VAL A 13 4.31 33.12 -14.80
C VAL A 13 3.36 33.16 -16.01
N GLY A 14 2.22 32.51 -15.88
CA GLY A 14 1.22 32.39 -16.94
C GLY A 14 0.00 31.63 -16.51
N SER A 15 -0.80 31.22 -17.48
CA SER A 15 -1.95 30.33 -17.27
C SER A 15 -1.97 29.23 -18.32
N ILE A 16 -2.49 28.06 -17.96
CA ILE A 16 -2.67 26.90 -18.84
C ILE A 16 -4.12 26.45 -18.82
N ASP A 17 -4.61 26.01 -19.95
CA ASP A 17 -5.94 25.39 -20.04
C ASP A 17 -5.81 23.87 -19.76
N LEU A 18 -6.51 23.40 -18.72
CA LEU A 18 -6.57 21.99 -18.36
C LEU A 18 -7.73 21.30 -19.06
N ASP A 19 -7.49 20.09 -19.55
CA ASP A 19 -8.48 19.26 -20.21
C ASP A 19 -9.57 18.80 -19.20
N GLU A 20 -10.83 19.15 -19.46
CA GLU A 20 -11.96 18.79 -18.63
C GLU A 20 -12.20 17.27 -18.56
N SER A 21 -11.79 16.53 -19.59
CA SER A 21 -11.88 15.06 -19.59
C SER A 21 -10.95 14.40 -18.56
N VAL A 22 -10.03 15.17 -17.99
CA VAL A 22 -9.06 14.69 -16.98
C VAL A 22 -9.28 15.35 -15.63
N PHE A 23 -9.51 16.66 -15.60
CA PHE A 23 -9.56 17.47 -14.38
C PHE A 23 -10.98 17.92 -13.99
N GLY A 24 -11.98 17.70 -14.85
CA GLY A 24 -13.38 18.09 -14.63
C GLY A 24 -14.31 16.94 -14.26
N LEU A 25 -13.79 15.75 -13.93
CA LEU A 25 -14.61 14.59 -13.63
C LEU A 25 -15.30 14.69 -12.27
N LYS A 26 -16.53 14.18 -12.19
CA LYS A 26 -17.21 14.02 -10.89
C LYS A 26 -16.40 13.13 -9.96
N VAL A 27 -16.16 13.60 -8.74
CA VAL A 27 -15.39 12.86 -7.73
C VAL A 27 -16.16 11.60 -7.29
N ARG A 28 -15.52 10.45 -7.42
CA ARG A 28 -16.06 9.14 -7.05
C ARG A 28 -15.20 8.51 -5.95
N ALA A 29 -15.65 8.63 -4.71
CA ALA A 29 -14.95 8.13 -3.52
C ALA A 29 -14.79 6.60 -3.54
N ASP A 30 -15.76 5.86 -4.11
CA ASP A 30 -15.71 4.40 -4.25
C ASP A 30 -14.51 3.94 -5.11
N ILE A 31 -14.24 4.62 -6.22
CA ILE A 31 -13.10 4.32 -7.11
C ILE A 31 -11.78 4.67 -6.43
N LEU A 32 -11.71 5.81 -5.73
CA LEU A 32 -10.53 6.21 -4.98
C LEU A 32 -10.22 5.21 -3.87
N ALA A 33 -11.22 4.79 -3.09
CA ALA A 33 -11.06 3.77 -2.05
C ALA A 33 -10.53 2.44 -2.61
N ARG A 34 -11.06 1.97 -3.74
CA ARG A 34 -10.56 0.77 -4.43
C ARG A 34 -9.10 0.91 -4.85
N MET A 35 -8.72 2.08 -5.35
CA MET A 35 -7.34 2.34 -5.77
C MET A 35 -6.37 2.35 -4.58
N VAL A 36 -6.75 3.01 -3.47
CA VAL A 36 -5.95 3.05 -2.24
C VAL A 36 -5.79 1.63 -1.67
N ASN A 37 -6.88 0.87 -1.55
CA ASN A 37 -6.85 -0.51 -1.07
C ASN A 37 -5.96 -1.40 -1.96
N TRP A 38 -6.02 -1.22 -3.28
CA TRP A 38 -5.15 -1.94 -4.20
C TRP A 38 -3.67 -1.60 -3.98
N GLN A 39 -3.33 -0.33 -3.79
CA GLN A 39 -1.95 0.10 -3.53
C GLN A 39 -1.44 -0.44 -2.19
N LEU A 40 -2.24 -0.38 -1.13
CA LEU A 40 -1.90 -0.90 0.19
C LEU A 40 -1.71 -2.42 0.15
N ALA A 41 -2.61 -3.15 -0.51
CA ALA A 41 -2.49 -4.59 -0.68
C ALA A 41 -1.21 -4.98 -1.45
N LYS A 42 -0.84 -4.21 -2.50
CA LYS A 42 0.39 -4.44 -3.27
C LYS A 42 1.66 -4.20 -2.44
N ARG A 43 1.65 -3.24 -1.50
CA ARG A 43 2.79 -2.94 -0.62
C ARG A 43 2.94 -3.94 0.52
N ARG A 44 1.89 -4.67 0.87
CA ARG A 44 1.90 -5.60 1.99
C ARG A 44 2.78 -6.81 1.68
N THR A 45 3.82 -7.01 2.46
CA THR A 45 4.83 -8.07 2.25
C THR A 45 4.29 -9.48 2.52
N GLY A 46 3.36 -9.63 3.46
CA GLY A 46 2.71 -10.92 3.78
C GLY A 46 3.64 -11.97 4.37
N THR A 47 4.63 -11.56 5.17
CA THR A 47 5.67 -12.43 5.76
C THR A 47 5.23 -13.22 6.99
N HIS A 48 3.95 -13.13 7.38
CA HIS A 48 3.42 -13.86 8.52
C HIS A 48 3.37 -15.35 8.23
N LYS A 49 3.88 -16.16 9.14
CA LYS A 49 3.91 -17.61 9.04
C LYS A 49 3.86 -18.28 10.41
N ALA A 50 3.05 -19.31 10.56
CA ALA A 50 3.10 -20.24 11.67
C ALA A 50 3.75 -21.54 11.21
N LYS A 51 4.45 -22.23 12.11
CA LYS A 51 5.07 -23.52 11.82
C LYS A 51 4.03 -24.65 11.90
N THR A 52 3.94 -25.43 10.84
CA THR A 52 3.14 -26.66 10.80
C THR A 52 3.86 -27.81 11.54
N ARG A 53 3.17 -28.91 11.77
CA ARG A 53 3.76 -30.07 12.45
C ARG A 53 5.01 -30.65 11.75
N SER A 54 5.13 -30.48 10.45
CA SER A 54 6.31 -30.91 9.68
C SER A 54 7.52 -30.00 9.87
N GLU A 55 7.28 -28.71 10.15
CA GLU A 55 8.32 -27.69 10.26
C GLU A 55 8.87 -27.53 11.69
N ILE A 56 8.16 -28.05 12.70
CA ILE A 56 8.61 -28.03 14.09
C ILE A 56 9.71 -29.06 14.30
N ARG A 57 10.77 -28.66 15.01
CA ARG A 57 11.83 -29.56 15.45
C ARG A 57 11.27 -30.50 16.56
N GLY A 58 11.48 -31.78 16.44
CA GLY A 58 11.09 -32.78 17.41
C GLY A 58 11.02 -34.17 16.77
N THR A 59 10.90 -35.21 17.60
CA THR A 59 10.76 -36.58 17.13
C THR A 59 9.45 -36.83 16.41
N THR A 60 9.46 -37.60 15.36
CA THR A 60 8.28 -38.13 14.67
C THR A 60 7.85 -39.50 15.20
N ALA A 61 8.66 -40.10 16.09
CA ALA A 61 8.38 -41.40 16.68
C ALA A 61 7.08 -41.36 17.47
N LYS A 62 6.40 -42.49 17.51
CA LYS A 62 5.19 -42.71 18.33
C LYS A 62 5.58 -42.68 19.82
N SER A 63 4.85 -41.88 20.62
CA SER A 63 5.17 -41.69 22.03
C SER A 63 5.08 -42.97 22.88
N HIS A 64 4.19 -43.88 22.54
CA HIS A 64 3.99 -45.18 23.22
C HIS A 64 3.23 -46.16 22.30
N ARG A 65 3.24 -47.45 22.67
CA ARG A 65 2.56 -48.49 21.92
C ARG A 65 1.06 -48.23 21.81
N GLN A 66 0.41 -48.75 20.76
CA GLN A 66 -1.00 -48.50 20.41
C GLN A 66 -1.99 -49.00 21.43
N LYS A 67 -1.70 -50.16 22.06
CA LYS A 67 -2.55 -50.85 23.06
C LYS A 67 -1.72 -51.34 24.26
N GLY A 68 -2.37 -51.66 25.38
CA GLY A 68 -1.71 -52.23 26.54
C GLY A 68 -0.97 -51.23 27.46
N SER A 69 -1.16 -49.91 27.28
CA SER A 69 -0.57 -48.90 28.15
C SER A 69 -1.56 -48.19 29.08
N GLY A 70 -2.88 -48.45 28.93
CA GLY A 70 -3.95 -47.75 29.67
C GLY A 70 -4.05 -46.26 29.37
N ARG A 71 -3.21 -45.70 28.47
CA ARG A 71 -3.15 -44.28 28.11
C ARG A 71 -3.88 -44.01 26.81
N ALA A 72 -4.30 -42.74 26.61
CA ALA A 72 -4.89 -42.31 25.35
C ALA A 72 -3.95 -42.57 24.16
N ARG A 73 -4.50 -43.07 23.08
CA ARG A 73 -3.71 -43.32 21.83
C ARG A 73 -3.11 -42.06 21.30
N ARG A 74 -1.81 -42.06 21.05
CA ARG A 74 -1.07 -40.91 20.52
C ARG A 74 -0.18 -41.32 19.38
N GLY A 75 0.01 -40.39 18.44
CA GLY A 75 1.03 -40.46 17.41
C GLY A 75 2.28 -39.65 17.78
N SER A 76 2.75 -38.83 16.87
CA SER A 76 3.90 -37.93 17.09
C SER A 76 3.56 -36.81 18.08
N ASN A 77 4.55 -36.43 18.89
CA ASN A 77 4.45 -35.29 19.82
C ASN A 77 4.35 -33.92 19.12
N LYS A 78 4.55 -33.87 17.80
CA LYS A 78 4.39 -32.66 16.99
C LYS A 78 2.92 -32.37 16.61
N ALA A 79 1.96 -33.22 17.01
CA ALA A 79 0.57 -33.05 16.63
C ALA A 79 -0.04 -31.76 17.21
N PRO A 80 -0.96 -31.08 16.49
CA PRO A 80 -1.48 -29.78 16.88
C PRO A 80 -2.20 -29.74 18.23
N GLN A 81 -2.82 -30.86 18.64
CA GLN A 81 -3.52 -30.98 19.92
C GLN A 81 -2.57 -31.06 21.13
N LEU A 82 -1.28 -31.17 20.91
CA LEU A 82 -0.30 -31.29 21.99
C LEU A 82 0.41 -29.95 22.26
N ARG A 83 0.76 -29.71 23.52
CA ARG A 83 1.56 -28.56 23.92
C ARG A 83 2.92 -28.61 23.20
N GLY A 84 3.27 -27.50 22.53
CA GLY A 84 4.47 -27.44 21.68
C GLY A 84 4.29 -28.10 20.31
N GLY A 85 3.11 -28.58 19.95
CA GLY A 85 2.79 -29.08 18.62
C GLY A 85 2.67 -27.98 17.57
N GLY A 86 2.61 -28.37 16.29
CA GLY A 86 2.45 -27.46 15.15
C GLY A 86 1.07 -26.85 15.06
N VAL A 87 0.95 -25.71 14.43
CA VAL A 87 -0.33 -25.06 14.19
C VAL A 87 -1.02 -25.70 12.98
N ALA A 88 -2.30 -26.09 13.16
CA ALA A 88 -3.15 -26.54 12.07
C ALA A 88 -3.76 -25.32 11.37
N PHE A 89 -3.65 -25.24 10.03
CA PHE A 89 -4.20 -24.15 9.22
C PHE A 89 -3.81 -22.73 9.68
N GLY A 90 -2.60 -22.58 10.22
CA GLY A 90 -2.07 -21.28 10.59
C GLY A 90 -1.77 -20.38 9.37
N PRO A 91 -1.43 -19.11 9.62
CA PRO A 91 -1.03 -18.21 8.55
C PRO A 91 0.19 -18.76 7.81
N VAL A 92 0.19 -18.58 6.50
CA VAL A 92 1.29 -18.94 5.59
C VAL A 92 1.79 -17.73 4.84
N LEU A 93 3.05 -17.76 4.41
CA LEU A 93 3.60 -16.73 3.52
C LEU A 93 2.76 -16.63 2.26
N ARG A 94 2.19 -15.45 2.01
CA ARG A 94 1.42 -15.20 0.78
C ARG A 94 1.51 -13.74 0.35
N GLY A 95 1.49 -13.51 -0.95
CA GLY A 95 1.28 -12.16 -1.48
C GLY A 95 -0.17 -11.71 -1.28
N HIS A 96 -0.35 -10.45 -0.95
CA HIS A 96 -1.67 -9.82 -0.83
C HIS A 96 -2.06 -9.03 -2.08
N ALA A 97 -1.13 -8.92 -3.06
CA ALA A 97 -1.36 -8.21 -4.30
C ALA A 97 -2.48 -8.86 -5.12
N HIS A 98 -3.37 -8.04 -5.64
CA HIS A 98 -4.41 -8.44 -6.56
C HIS A 98 -4.42 -7.55 -7.80
N LYS A 99 -5.10 -7.98 -8.86
CA LYS A 99 -5.19 -7.22 -10.11
C LYS A 99 -6.32 -6.19 -10.03
N LEU A 100 -6.04 -4.97 -10.48
CA LEU A 100 -7.04 -3.93 -10.72
C LEU A 100 -7.00 -3.57 -12.21
N PRO A 101 -8.15 -3.57 -12.93
CA PRO A 101 -8.19 -3.26 -14.36
C PRO A 101 -7.52 -1.92 -14.69
N LYS A 102 -6.79 -1.87 -15.80
CA LYS A 102 -6.06 -0.65 -16.24
C LYS A 102 -7.01 0.55 -16.40
N LYS A 103 -8.22 0.34 -16.92
CA LYS A 103 -9.24 1.39 -17.07
C LYS A 103 -9.67 1.98 -15.72
N VAL A 104 -9.86 1.14 -14.69
CA VAL A 104 -10.22 1.59 -13.33
C VAL A 104 -9.07 2.40 -12.70
N ARG A 105 -7.82 1.96 -12.85
CA ARG A 105 -6.65 2.69 -12.34
C ARG A 105 -6.51 4.07 -12.99
N ARG A 106 -6.72 4.15 -14.32
CA ARG A 106 -6.71 5.40 -15.06
C ARG A 106 -7.83 6.34 -14.60
N LEU A 107 -9.04 5.81 -14.44
CA LEU A 107 -10.18 6.58 -13.95
C LEU A 107 -9.95 7.07 -12.51
N ALA A 108 -9.38 6.25 -11.63
CA ALA A 108 -9.04 6.65 -10.27
C ALA A 108 -8.04 7.83 -10.24
N LEU A 109 -7.00 7.78 -11.09
CA LEU A 109 -6.04 8.88 -11.20
C LEU A 109 -6.71 10.17 -11.68
N LYS A 110 -7.51 10.11 -12.75
CA LYS A 110 -8.27 11.26 -13.26
C LYS A 110 -9.19 11.83 -12.16
N THR A 111 -9.93 10.97 -11.45
CA THR A 111 -10.82 11.37 -10.35
C THR A 111 -10.05 12.04 -9.21
N ALA A 112 -8.85 11.55 -8.86
CA ALA A 112 -7.99 12.15 -7.84
C ALA A 112 -7.51 13.54 -8.23
N LEU A 113 -7.09 13.71 -9.49
CA LEU A 113 -6.68 15.01 -10.03
C LEU A 113 -7.85 16.00 -10.06
N SER A 114 -9.03 15.56 -10.50
CA SER A 114 -10.26 16.36 -10.50
C SER A 114 -10.64 16.80 -9.08
N ALA A 115 -10.53 15.92 -8.08
CA ALA A 115 -10.79 16.26 -6.69
C ALA A 115 -9.83 17.34 -6.18
N LYS A 116 -8.52 17.21 -6.49
CA LYS A 116 -7.53 18.21 -6.10
C LYS A 116 -7.73 19.55 -6.80
N GLN A 117 -8.18 19.53 -8.05
CA GLN A 117 -8.54 20.74 -8.79
C GLN A 117 -9.76 21.43 -8.17
N ALA A 118 -10.82 20.66 -7.86
CA ALA A 118 -12.03 21.19 -7.22
C ALA A 118 -11.75 21.79 -5.83
N ASP A 119 -10.84 21.18 -5.05
CA ASP A 119 -10.39 21.67 -3.74
C ASP A 119 -9.42 22.87 -3.84
N GLY A 120 -9.01 23.30 -5.03
CA GLY A 120 -7.99 24.35 -5.21
C GLY A 120 -6.59 23.96 -4.74
N LYS A 121 -6.33 22.66 -4.56
CA LYS A 121 -5.05 22.12 -4.06
C LYS A 121 -4.12 21.64 -5.18
N LEU A 122 -4.46 21.90 -6.44
CA LEU A 122 -3.61 21.60 -7.58
C LEU A 122 -2.71 22.81 -7.87
N VAL A 123 -1.41 22.63 -7.78
CA VAL A 123 -0.40 23.65 -8.05
C VAL A 123 0.40 23.24 -9.29
N ILE A 124 0.49 24.15 -10.27
CA ILE A 124 1.22 23.92 -11.51
C ILE A 124 2.49 24.79 -11.50
N LEU A 125 3.64 24.14 -11.54
CA LEU A 125 4.93 24.82 -11.60
C LEU A 125 5.41 24.93 -13.06
N SER A 126 5.94 26.09 -13.44
CA SER A 126 6.57 26.29 -14.75
C SER A 126 7.81 25.43 -14.92
N THR A 127 8.60 25.31 -13.87
CA THR A 127 9.79 24.45 -13.80
C THR A 127 10.10 24.11 -12.35
N ALA A 128 10.54 22.87 -12.11
CA ALA A 128 11.03 22.40 -10.81
C ALA A 128 12.57 22.31 -10.77
N LYS A 129 13.27 22.82 -11.81
CA LYS A 129 14.74 22.77 -11.85
C LYS A 129 15.35 23.89 -11.03
N MET A 130 16.32 23.54 -10.19
CA MET A 130 17.15 24.49 -9.44
C MET A 130 18.51 24.66 -10.10
N LYS A 131 19.08 25.87 -10.04
CA LYS A 131 20.43 26.15 -10.59
C LYS A 131 21.53 25.37 -9.87
N LYS A 132 21.40 25.17 -8.55
CA LYS A 132 22.33 24.43 -7.72
C LYS A 132 21.53 23.47 -6.84
N ALA A 133 22.00 22.24 -6.65
CA ALA A 133 21.38 21.23 -5.79
C ALA A 133 21.70 21.51 -4.32
N LYS A 134 21.02 22.48 -3.71
CA LYS A 134 21.13 22.84 -2.29
C LYS A 134 19.79 22.63 -1.56
N THR A 135 19.77 21.84 -0.52
CA THR A 135 18.57 21.58 0.31
C THR A 135 18.06 22.86 1.00
N ALA A 136 18.97 23.71 1.48
CA ALA A 136 18.61 25.00 2.09
C ALA A 136 17.82 25.92 1.17
N ASP A 137 18.17 25.98 -0.12
CA ASP A 137 17.47 26.82 -1.10
C ASP A 137 16.11 26.20 -1.46
N LEU A 138 16.02 24.87 -1.54
CA LEU A 138 14.75 24.17 -1.71
C LEU A 138 13.80 24.44 -0.53
N ALA A 139 14.30 24.37 0.71
CA ALA A 139 13.50 24.66 1.90
C ALA A 139 12.92 26.08 1.88
N LYS A 140 13.70 27.08 1.44
CA LYS A 140 13.21 28.46 1.26
C LYS A 140 12.08 28.55 0.22
N HIS A 141 12.21 27.83 -0.92
CA HIS A 141 11.17 27.80 -1.95
C HIS A 141 9.89 27.11 -1.47
N VAL A 142 10.02 25.98 -0.78
CA VAL A 142 8.88 25.25 -0.18
C VAL A 142 8.16 26.12 0.86
N GLY A 143 8.92 26.87 1.68
CA GLY A 143 8.36 27.82 2.64
C GLY A 143 7.58 28.96 1.97
N LYS A 144 8.07 29.51 0.84
CA LYS A 144 7.38 30.55 0.06
C LYS A 144 6.07 30.04 -0.57
N LEU A 145 6.04 28.77 -0.98
CA LEU A 145 4.85 28.10 -1.52
C LEU A 145 3.82 27.72 -0.44
N GLY A 146 4.15 27.90 0.84
CA GLY A 146 3.28 27.56 1.96
C GLY A 146 3.13 26.05 2.19
N TRP A 147 3.98 25.25 1.59
CA TRP A 147 3.94 23.79 1.77
C TRP A 147 4.64 23.44 3.08
N ARG A 148 3.86 22.92 4.03
CA ARG A 148 4.39 22.40 5.29
C ARG A 148 4.56 20.89 5.18
N SER A 149 5.68 20.38 5.70
CA SER A 149 5.93 18.95 5.91
C SER A 149 5.05 18.41 7.02
#